data_f7bacde3de2e33b17f1aeaf5d61ae92d
#
_entry.id   f7bacde3de2e33b17f1aeaf5d61ae92d
#
_cell.length_a   1.000
_cell.length_b   1.000
_cell.length_c   1.000
_cell.angle_alpha   90.00
_cell.angle_beta   90.00
_cell.angle_gamma   90.00
#
_symmetry.space_group_name_H-M   'P 1'
#
loop_
_entity.id
_entity.type
_entity.pdbx_description
1 polymer ?
#
loop_
_entity_poly.entity_id
_entity_poly.type
_entity_poly.pdbx_seq_one_letter_code
_entity_poly.pdbx_strand_id
1 'polypeptide(L)'
;MKVEFKDTFFESVEKLVWYDTKLWKVWAAIRYDIPLFFKNIWRFRKELYNHQWWDYRFTLEMLYRSLSIMEKGMSEKGIEVTETRDVKVQKMRRALELLKHKLDDDYIQRAEVELGELNRNPIEFEPIEGKEGLYRLVDNDTPAEKKHARNVYKRARVIEEKEWKELWDIFKGKKFTTWEKYDGSDLRGWWD
;
A
#
# COMPACT_ATOMS: atom_id res chain seq x y z
N MET A 1 -48.42 -29.17 8.39
CA MET A 1 -47.88 -30.39 7.80
C MET A 1 -46.44 -30.07 7.35
N LYS A 2 -45.44 -30.48 8.14
CA LYS A 2 -44.04 -30.33 7.73
C LYS A 2 -43.74 -31.39 6.70
N VAL A 3 -43.48 -31.05 5.49
CA VAL A 3 -42.98 -31.96 4.46
C VAL A 3 -41.51 -32.20 4.79
N GLU A 4 -41.20 -33.32 5.39
CA GLU A 4 -39.83 -33.81 5.43
C GLU A 4 -39.46 -34.27 4.01
N PHE A 5 -38.62 -33.50 3.36
CA PHE A 5 -37.95 -33.98 2.17
C PHE A 5 -37.03 -35.12 2.59
N LYS A 6 -37.36 -36.34 2.23
CA LYS A 6 -36.43 -37.45 2.32
C LYS A 6 -35.21 -37.15 1.47
N ASP A 7 -34.03 -37.37 2.05
CA ASP A 7 -32.76 -37.31 1.31
C ASP A 7 -32.91 -38.05 -0.02
N THR A 8 -32.89 -37.29 -1.10
CA THR A 8 -32.94 -37.89 -2.43
C THR A 8 -31.57 -38.48 -2.76
N PHE A 9 -31.50 -39.41 -3.70
CA PHE A 9 -30.24 -39.98 -4.19
C PHE A 9 -29.22 -38.87 -4.56
N PHE A 10 -29.66 -37.75 -5.11
CA PHE A 10 -28.81 -36.61 -5.44
C PHE A 10 -28.26 -35.90 -4.21
N GLU A 11 -28.99 -35.73 -3.13
CA GLU A 11 -28.45 -35.17 -1.84
C GLU A 11 -27.41 -36.10 -1.23
N SER A 12 -27.64 -37.42 -1.32
CA SER A 12 -26.65 -38.39 -0.87
C SER A 12 -25.40 -38.44 -1.74
N VAL A 13 -25.54 -38.16 -3.03
CA VAL A 13 -24.43 -38.02 -3.96
C VAL A 13 -23.69 -36.69 -3.75
N GLU A 14 -24.37 -35.60 -3.45
CA GLU A 14 -23.73 -34.33 -3.08
C GLU A 14 -22.88 -34.45 -1.80
N LYS A 15 -23.33 -35.24 -0.82
CA LYS A 15 -22.52 -35.54 0.38
C LYS A 15 -21.29 -36.41 0.10
N LEU A 16 -21.29 -37.14 -1.00
CA LEU A 16 -20.17 -37.98 -1.49
C LEU A 16 -19.33 -37.28 -2.56
N VAL A 17 -19.48 -36.00 -2.71
CA VAL A 17 -18.80 -35.27 -3.77
C VAL A 17 -17.30 -35.39 -3.60
N TRP A 18 -16.64 -35.92 -4.59
CA TRP A 18 -15.24 -36.28 -4.63
C TRP A 18 -14.28 -35.10 -4.31
N TYR A 19 -14.73 -33.84 -4.45
CA TYR A 19 -13.94 -32.66 -4.09
C TYR A 19 -13.76 -32.47 -2.56
N ASP A 20 -14.48 -33.21 -1.72
CA ASP A 20 -14.22 -33.27 -0.28
C ASP A 20 -13.21 -34.35 0.11
N THR A 21 -12.84 -35.21 -0.83
CA THR A 21 -11.85 -36.26 -0.58
C THR A 21 -10.44 -35.68 -0.44
N LYS A 22 -9.60 -36.37 0.37
CA LYS A 22 -8.18 -36.00 0.49
C LYS A 22 -7.45 -35.98 -0.86
N LEU A 23 -7.81 -36.91 -1.75
CA LEU A 23 -7.24 -37.00 -3.11
C LEU A 23 -7.57 -35.77 -3.96
N TRP A 24 -8.81 -35.29 -3.90
CA TRP A 24 -9.19 -34.05 -4.58
C TRP A 24 -8.42 -32.85 -4.03
N LYS A 25 -8.30 -32.70 -2.72
CA LYS A 25 -7.55 -31.61 -2.10
C LYS A 25 -6.09 -31.60 -2.53
N VAL A 26 -5.45 -32.77 -2.60
CA VAL A 26 -4.08 -32.89 -3.11
C VAL A 26 -4.01 -32.53 -4.59
N TRP A 27 -4.95 -33.03 -5.40
CA TRP A 27 -4.99 -32.71 -6.83
C TRP A 27 -5.25 -31.20 -7.05
N ALA A 28 -6.18 -30.60 -6.33
CA ALA A 28 -6.48 -29.18 -6.40
C ALA A 28 -5.27 -28.32 -6.00
N ALA A 29 -4.57 -28.70 -4.94
CA ALA A 29 -3.35 -28.04 -4.52
C ALA A 29 -2.29 -28.09 -5.64
N ILE A 30 -2.04 -29.24 -6.25
CA ILE A 30 -1.07 -29.37 -7.34
C ILE A 30 -1.52 -28.58 -8.58
N ARG A 31 -2.80 -28.61 -8.91
CA ARG A 31 -3.33 -28.03 -10.16
C ARG A 31 -3.52 -26.52 -10.08
N TYR A 32 -3.89 -26.00 -8.90
CA TYR A 32 -4.29 -24.61 -8.72
C TYR A 32 -3.43 -23.87 -7.70
N ASP A 33 -3.24 -24.40 -6.50
CA ASP A 33 -2.61 -23.64 -5.41
C ASP A 33 -1.10 -23.47 -5.61
N ILE A 34 -0.40 -24.54 -6.00
CA ILE A 34 1.05 -24.49 -6.27
C ILE A 34 1.38 -23.54 -7.43
N PRO A 35 0.72 -23.64 -8.61
CA PRO A 35 0.94 -22.66 -9.69
C PRO A 35 0.60 -21.22 -9.27
N LEU A 36 -0.48 -21.03 -8.51
CA LEU A 36 -0.86 -19.71 -8.00
C LEU A 36 0.20 -19.16 -7.03
N PHE A 37 0.71 -20.00 -6.13
CA PHE A 37 1.79 -19.64 -5.20
C PHE A 37 3.04 -19.16 -5.93
N PHE A 38 3.54 -19.93 -6.90
CA PHE A 38 4.71 -19.52 -7.69
C PHE A 38 4.44 -18.26 -8.52
N LYS A 39 3.24 -18.11 -9.07
CA LYS A 39 2.83 -16.90 -9.78
C LYS A 39 2.84 -15.68 -8.86
N ASN A 40 2.38 -15.83 -7.63
CA ASN A 40 2.40 -14.75 -6.63
C ASN A 40 3.81 -14.42 -6.17
N ILE A 41 4.67 -15.41 -5.90
CA ILE A 41 6.09 -15.17 -5.63
C ILE A 41 6.73 -14.39 -6.78
N TRP A 42 6.48 -14.78 -8.02
CA TRP A 42 7.01 -14.09 -9.20
C TRP A 42 6.53 -12.65 -9.30
N ARG A 43 5.26 -12.38 -8.97
CA ARG A 43 4.66 -11.04 -8.99
C ARG A 43 5.30 -10.10 -7.97
N PHE A 44 5.59 -10.62 -6.79
CA PHE A 44 6.11 -9.86 -5.65
C PHE A 44 7.60 -10.07 -5.38
N ARG A 45 8.33 -10.71 -6.31
CA ARG A 45 9.72 -11.13 -6.12
C ARG A 45 10.67 -10.00 -5.76
N LYS A 46 10.44 -8.78 -6.28
CA LYS A 46 11.30 -7.63 -6.00
C LYS A 46 11.12 -7.16 -4.57
N GLU A 47 9.89 -7.01 -4.18
CA GLU A 47 9.50 -6.57 -2.85
C GLU A 47 9.92 -7.61 -1.80
N LEU A 48 9.73 -8.90 -2.10
CA LEU A 48 10.16 -9.99 -1.21
C LEU A 48 11.68 -10.10 -1.11
N TYR A 49 12.42 -9.83 -2.18
CA TYR A 49 13.89 -9.85 -2.16
C TYR A 49 14.48 -8.73 -1.28
N ASN A 50 13.86 -7.54 -1.33
CA ASN A 50 14.29 -6.37 -0.58
C ASN A 50 13.70 -6.31 0.84
N HIS A 51 12.96 -7.34 1.25
CA HIS A 51 12.26 -7.35 2.53
C HIS A 51 13.22 -7.20 3.72
N GLN A 52 12.91 -6.18 4.55
CA GLN A 52 13.55 -5.96 5.84
C GLN A 52 12.46 -5.81 6.90
N TRP A 53 12.44 -6.72 7.86
CA TRP A 53 11.35 -6.85 8.84
C TRP A 53 11.17 -5.61 9.74
N TRP A 54 12.16 -4.77 9.83
CA TRP A 54 12.14 -3.51 10.63
C TRP A 54 11.77 -2.28 9.80
N ASP A 55 11.65 -2.38 8.48
CA ASP A 55 11.38 -1.25 7.61
C ASP A 55 9.90 -1.25 7.17
N TYR A 56 9.16 -0.22 7.59
CA TYR A 56 7.79 -0.02 7.15
C TYR A 56 7.67 0.21 5.64
N ARG A 57 8.77 0.60 4.98
CA ARG A 57 8.85 0.81 3.53
C ARG A 57 8.42 -0.44 2.77
N PHE A 58 8.80 -1.62 3.23
CA PHE A 58 8.36 -2.89 2.66
C PHE A 58 6.82 -3.00 2.63
N THR A 59 6.14 -2.61 3.70
CA THR A 59 4.67 -2.63 3.75
C THR A 59 4.05 -1.72 2.69
N LEU A 60 4.62 -0.54 2.49
CA LEU A 60 4.17 0.40 1.45
C LEU A 60 4.47 -0.11 0.04
N GLU A 61 5.62 -0.72 -0.19
CA GLU A 61 5.98 -1.34 -1.48
C GLU A 61 5.03 -2.49 -1.85
N MET A 62 4.71 -3.35 -0.89
CA MET A 62 3.73 -4.43 -1.07
C MET A 62 2.34 -3.88 -1.36
N LEU A 63 1.92 -2.84 -0.64
CA LEU A 63 0.63 -2.17 -0.87
C LEU A 63 0.59 -1.53 -2.26
N TYR A 64 1.61 -0.77 -2.62
CA TYR A 64 1.75 -0.16 -3.94
C TYR A 64 1.68 -1.21 -5.06
N ARG A 65 2.43 -2.31 -4.90
CA ARG A 65 2.44 -3.40 -5.88
C ARG A 65 1.08 -4.08 -6.01
N SER A 66 0.43 -4.37 -4.87
CA SER A 66 -0.90 -4.97 -4.86
C SER A 66 -1.93 -4.08 -5.55
N LEU A 67 -1.96 -2.79 -5.20
CA LEU A 67 -2.87 -1.82 -5.83
C LEU A 67 -2.59 -1.63 -7.33
N SER A 68 -1.32 -1.64 -7.75
CA SER A 68 -0.96 -1.55 -9.17
C SER A 68 -1.49 -2.74 -9.96
N ILE A 69 -1.47 -3.94 -9.38
CA ILE A 69 -2.03 -5.13 -10.03
C ILE A 69 -3.56 -5.04 -10.11
N MET A 70 -4.21 -4.56 -9.04
CA MET A 70 -5.67 -4.38 -9.00
C MET A 70 -6.12 -3.32 -10.00
N GLU A 71 -5.47 -2.14 -9.99
CA GLU A 71 -5.77 -1.05 -10.93
C GLU A 71 -5.67 -1.54 -12.37
N LYS A 72 -4.58 -2.20 -12.72
CA LYS A 72 -4.38 -2.76 -14.06
C LYS A 72 -5.43 -3.81 -14.41
N GLY A 73 -5.75 -4.71 -13.49
CA GLY A 73 -6.79 -5.74 -13.70
C GLY A 73 -8.15 -5.11 -13.95
N MET A 74 -8.54 -4.14 -13.12
CA MET A 74 -9.84 -3.47 -13.21
C MET A 74 -9.94 -2.57 -14.46
N SER A 75 -8.88 -1.84 -14.80
CA SER A 75 -8.88 -0.97 -16.00
C SER A 75 -8.90 -1.76 -17.31
N GLU A 76 -8.21 -2.92 -17.37
CA GLU A 76 -8.09 -3.70 -18.61
C GLU A 76 -9.16 -4.79 -18.75
N LYS A 77 -9.63 -5.39 -17.63
CA LYS A 77 -10.44 -6.61 -17.63
C LYS A 77 -11.67 -6.55 -16.72
N GLY A 78 -11.92 -5.40 -16.09
CA GLY A 78 -13.02 -5.25 -15.14
C GLY A 78 -14.38 -5.57 -15.78
N ILE A 79 -15.19 -6.34 -15.08
CA ILE A 79 -16.53 -6.77 -15.51
C ILE A 79 -17.58 -5.69 -15.17
N GLU A 80 -17.23 -4.74 -14.31
CA GLU A 80 -18.13 -3.70 -13.87
C GLU A 80 -18.57 -2.73 -14.97
N VAL A 81 -19.72 -2.11 -14.75
CA VAL A 81 -20.23 -1.01 -15.58
C VAL A 81 -19.21 0.13 -15.60
N THR A 82 -18.97 0.69 -16.77
CA THR A 82 -17.90 1.67 -17.02
C THR A 82 -17.91 2.83 -16.03
N GLU A 83 -19.08 3.35 -15.67
CA GLU A 83 -19.19 4.52 -14.79
C GLU A 83 -18.66 4.25 -13.37
N THR A 84 -19.03 3.12 -12.77
CA THR A 84 -18.56 2.74 -11.41
C THR A 84 -17.10 2.32 -11.43
N ARG A 85 -16.68 1.58 -12.44
CA ARG A 85 -15.30 1.16 -12.66
C ARG A 85 -14.36 2.35 -12.75
N ASP A 86 -14.70 3.36 -13.55
CA ASP A 86 -13.82 4.51 -13.77
C ASP A 86 -13.60 5.32 -12.50
N VAL A 87 -14.63 5.45 -11.64
CA VAL A 87 -14.48 6.07 -10.31
C VAL A 87 -13.50 5.30 -9.43
N LYS A 88 -13.61 3.97 -9.39
CA LYS A 88 -12.70 3.11 -8.63
C LYS A 88 -11.27 3.21 -9.15
N VAL A 89 -11.08 3.10 -10.46
CA VAL A 89 -9.78 3.20 -11.13
C VAL A 89 -9.11 4.57 -10.86
N GLN A 90 -9.85 5.67 -10.92
CA GLN A 90 -9.32 6.99 -10.58
C GLN A 90 -8.86 7.08 -9.13
N LYS A 91 -9.62 6.52 -8.19
CA LYS A 91 -9.25 6.47 -6.77
C LYS A 91 -7.99 5.62 -6.55
N MET A 92 -7.90 4.46 -7.20
CA MET A 92 -6.69 3.62 -7.15
C MET A 92 -5.47 4.35 -7.71
N ARG A 93 -5.60 5.01 -8.85
CA ARG A 93 -4.51 5.81 -9.46
C ARG A 93 -4.04 6.91 -8.53
N ARG A 94 -4.97 7.64 -7.92
CA ARG A 94 -4.61 8.66 -6.94
C ARG A 94 -3.91 8.08 -5.71
N ALA A 95 -4.40 6.95 -5.18
CA ALA A 95 -3.74 6.26 -4.08
C ALA A 95 -2.32 5.78 -4.46
N LEU A 96 -2.13 5.27 -5.68
CA LEU A 96 -0.81 4.88 -6.19
C LEU A 96 0.14 6.07 -6.32
N GLU A 97 -0.33 7.22 -6.78
CA GLU A 97 0.46 8.45 -6.85
C GLU A 97 0.94 8.88 -5.45
N LEU A 98 0.03 8.93 -4.47
CA LEU A 98 0.35 9.29 -3.08
C LEU A 98 1.33 8.29 -2.44
N LEU A 99 1.13 6.98 -2.66
CA LEU A 99 2.07 5.95 -2.19
C LEU A 99 3.44 6.08 -2.85
N LYS A 100 3.49 6.47 -4.13
CA LYS A 100 4.75 6.70 -4.82
C LYS A 100 5.51 7.86 -4.22
N HIS A 101 4.86 9.02 -3.97
CA HIS A 101 5.50 10.15 -3.30
C HIS A 101 6.07 9.73 -1.93
N LYS A 102 5.34 8.88 -1.19
CA LYS A 102 5.81 8.37 0.10
C LYS A 102 7.01 7.43 -0.03
N LEU A 103 7.05 6.62 -1.08
CA LEU A 103 8.18 5.73 -1.37
C LEU A 103 9.41 6.48 -1.91
N ASP A 104 9.19 7.51 -2.71
CA ASP A 104 10.27 8.35 -3.26
C ASP A 104 10.83 9.33 -2.21
N ASP A 105 10.06 9.62 -1.15
CA ASP A 105 10.40 10.53 -0.04
C ASP A 105 10.86 11.92 -0.54
N ASP A 106 10.14 12.46 -1.53
CA ASP A 106 10.48 13.69 -2.24
C ASP A 106 9.95 14.98 -1.55
N TYR A 107 9.45 14.88 -0.33
CA TYR A 107 8.78 15.97 0.38
C TYR A 107 9.68 17.17 0.66
N ILE A 108 10.97 16.91 0.94
CA ILE A 108 11.95 17.99 1.17
C ILE A 108 12.18 18.76 -0.14
N GLN A 109 12.43 18.07 -1.24
CA GLN A 109 12.62 18.67 -2.55
C GLN A 109 11.42 19.53 -2.98
N ARG A 110 10.22 19.04 -2.71
CA ARG A 110 8.98 19.78 -3.01
C ARG A 110 8.83 21.01 -2.11
N ALA A 111 9.24 20.94 -0.86
CA ALA A 111 9.26 22.09 0.04
C ALA A 111 10.33 23.12 -0.36
N GLU A 112 11.48 22.66 -0.88
CA GLU A 112 12.54 23.52 -1.43
C GLU A 112 12.08 24.28 -2.68
N VAL A 113 11.30 23.65 -3.54
CA VAL A 113 10.70 24.33 -4.71
C VAL A 113 9.81 25.50 -4.27
N GLU A 114 9.10 25.37 -3.14
CA GLU A 114 8.23 26.43 -2.62
C GLU A 114 8.97 27.52 -1.83
N LEU A 115 10.00 27.16 -1.06
CA LEU A 115 10.64 28.03 -0.08
C LEU A 115 12.08 28.42 -0.42
N GLY A 116 12.68 27.79 -1.43
CA GLY A 116 14.09 27.91 -1.79
C GLY A 116 14.92 26.74 -1.29
N GLU A 117 16.02 26.49 -2.00
CA GLU A 117 16.92 25.38 -1.75
C GLU A 117 17.55 25.44 -0.35
N LEU A 118 17.80 24.26 0.23
CA LEU A 118 18.54 24.13 1.48
C LEU A 118 20.02 24.29 1.22
N ASN A 119 20.56 25.43 1.64
CA ASN A 119 22.00 25.65 1.66
C ASN A 119 22.53 25.36 3.07
N ARG A 120 22.98 24.12 3.29
CA ARG A 120 23.53 23.70 4.58
C ARG A 120 25.01 23.38 4.45
N ASN A 121 25.76 23.86 5.45
CA ASN A 121 27.16 23.49 5.57
C ASN A 121 27.29 22.01 5.99
N PRO A 122 28.37 21.32 5.58
CA PRO A 122 28.66 19.98 6.04
C PRO A 122 28.76 19.93 7.57
N ILE A 123 28.18 18.88 8.14
CA ILE A 123 28.33 18.61 9.56
C ILE A 123 29.73 18.08 9.81
N GLU A 124 30.47 18.71 10.72
CA GLU A 124 31.82 18.30 11.11
C GLU A 124 31.81 17.55 12.44
N PHE A 125 32.72 16.59 12.56
CA PHE A 125 32.90 15.81 13.79
C PHE A 125 34.23 16.20 14.40
N GLU A 126 34.21 16.92 15.53
CA GLU A 126 35.39 17.28 16.29
C GLU A 126 35.65 16.30 17.43
N PRO A 127 36.87 15.78 17.60
CA PRO A 127 37.17 14.93 18.75
C PRO A 127 37.02 15.71 20.04
N ILE A 128 36.48 15.06 21.07
CA ILE A 128 36.34 15.67 22.41
C ILE A 128 37.68 15.47 23.15
N GLU A 129 38.31 16.56 23.53
CA GLU A 129 39.57 16.56 24.26
C GLU A 129 39.47 15.71 25.55
N GLY A 130 40.41 14.81 25.76
CA GLY A 130 40.45 13.90 26.92
C GLY A 130 39.46 12.72 26.89
N LYS A 131 38.75 12.49 25.79
CA LYS A 131 37.81 11.35 25.64
C LYS A 131 38.07 10.60 24.34
N GLU A 132 38.85 9.54 24.42
CA GLU A 132 39.21 8.72 23.26
C GLU A 132 37.93 8.09 22.60
N GLY A 133 37.79 8.24 21.29
CA GLY A 133 36.68 7.68 20.51
C GLY A 133 35.36 8.46 20.60
N LEU A 134 35.30 9.58 21.31
CA LEU A 134 34.11 10.44 21.35
C LEU A 134 34.29 11.70 20.50
N TYR A 135 33.28 12.03 19.72
CA TYR A 135 33.24 13.20 18.84
C TYR A 135 32.07 14.10 19.19
N ARG A 136 32.26 15.38 19.07
CA ARG A 136 31.21 16.40 19.14
C ARG A 136 30.78 16.75 17.72
N LEU A 137 29.49 16.83 17.49
CA LEU A 137 28.92 17.27 16.23
C LEU A 137 28.93 18.81 16.20
N VAL A 138 29.60 19.38 15.22
CA VAL A 138 29.67 20.83 14.98
C VAL A 138 28.82 21.17 13.79
N ASP A 139 27.84 22.04 14.04
CA ASP A 139 26.93 22.58 13.05
C ASP A 139 27.34 24.01 12.71
N ASN A 140 27.94 24.19 11.54
CA ASN A 140 28.50 25.43 11.06
C ASN A 140 27.48 26.35 10.35
N ASP A 141 26.19 25.96 10.33
CA ASP A 141 25.13 26.77 9.75
C ASP A 141 24.91 28.06 10.53
N THR A 142 24.70 29.13 9.82
CA THR A 142 24.30 30.44 10.40
C THR A 142 22.89 30.37 11.02
N PRO A 143 22.53 31.27 11.93
CA PRO A 143 21.16 31.34 12.48
C PRO A 143 20.07 31.51 11.42
N ALA A 144 20.39 32.19 10.30
CA ALA A 144 19.46 32.37 9.17
C ALA A 144 19.24 31.05 8.41
N GLU A 145 20.31 30.30 8.10
CA GLU A 145 20.25 28.98 7.46
C GLU A 145 19.51 27.97 8.32
N LYS A 146 19.79 27.95 9.62
CA LYS A 146 19.04 27.10 10.57
C LYS A 146 17.54 27.42 10.61
N LYS A 147 17.17 28.69 10.54
CA LYS A 147 15.77 29.11 10.49
C LYS A 147 15.13 28.70 9.18
N HIS A 148 15.83 28.90 8.05
CA HIS A 148 15.35 28.49 6.74
C HIS A 148 15.15 26.96 6.69
N ALA A 149 16.13 26.17 7.09
CA ALA A 149 16.04 24.71 7.14
C ALA A 149 14.84 24.22 7.99
N ARG A 150 14.62 24.82 9.16
CA ARG A 150 13.42 24.50 9.98
C ARG A 150 12.11 24.77 9.23
N ASN A 151 12.04 25.84 8.45
CA ASN A 151 10.84 26.18 7.67
C ASN A 151 10.62 25.17 6.56
N VAL A 152 11.68 24.78 5.83
CA VAL A 152 11.60 23.75 4.78
C VAL A 152 11.17 22.40 5.34
N TYR A 153 11.81 21.92 6.42
CA TYR A 153 11.40 20.67 7.05
C TYR A 153 9.97 20.72 7.62
N LYS A 154 9.57 21.84 8.20
CA LYS A 154 8.19 22.02 8.66
C LYS A 154 7.21 21.94 7.49
N ARG A 155 7.55 22.58 6.36
CA ARG A 155 6.73 22.55 5.15
C ARG A 155 6.65 21.15 4.55
N ALA A 156 7.77 20.46 4.42
CA ALA A 156 7.84 19.08 3.98
C ALA A 156 6.90 18.18 4.78
N ARG A 157 6.95 18.29 6.12
CA ARG A 157 6.06 17.54 7.00
C ARG A 157 4.58 17.87 6.80
N VAL A 158 4.24 19.14 6.59
CA VAL A 158 2.84 19.54 6.30
C VAL A 158 2.36 18.93 4.99
N ILE A 159 3.21 18.89 3.96
CA ILE A 159 2.87 18.25 2.68
C ILE A 159 2.66 16.74 2.90
N GLU A 160 3.58 16.08 3.59
CA GLU A 160 3.51 14.66 3.93
C GLU A 160 2.23 14.32 4.70
N GLU A 161 1.93 15.03 5.78
CA GLU A 161 0.73 14.81 6.61
C GLU A 161 -0.57 15.00 5.81
N LYS A 162 -0.60 16.00 4.91
CA LYS A 162 -1.74 16.23 4.03
C LYS A 162 -1.97 15.08 3.07
N GLU A 163 -0.91 14.59 2.41
CA GLU A 163 -0.99 13.47 1.47
C GLU A 163 -1.32 12.17 2.17
N TRP A 164 -0.76 11.95 3.36
CA TRP A 164 -1.08 10.80 4.19
C TRP A 164 -2.56 10.78 4.60
N LYS A 165 -3.09 11.93 4.99
CA LYS A 165 -4.51 12.07 5.30
C LYS A 165 -5.39 11.79 4.07
N GLU A 166 -5.02 12.34 2.90
CA GLU A 166 -5.74 12.11 1.64
C GLU A 166 -5.77 10.62 1.29
N LEU A 167 -4.62 9.93 1.41
CA LEU A 167 -4.53 8.49 1.18
C LEU A 167 -5.47 7.69 2.09
N TRP A 168 -5.49 8.02 3.38
CA TRP A 168 -6.41 7.40 4.33
C TRP A 168 -7.88 7.70 4.01
N ASP A 169 -8.20 8.90 3.60
CA ASP A 169 -9.56 9.27 3.21
C ASP A 169 -10.01 8.50 1.95
N ILE A 170 -9.10 8.24 1.01
CA ILE A 170 -9.36 7.38 -0.15
C ILE A 170 -9.63 5.94 0.30
N PHE A 171 -8.80 5.36 1.14
CA PHE A 171 -8.97 3.98 1.61
C PHE A 171 -10.21 3.78 2.46
N LYS A 172 -10.51 4.72 3.32
CA LYS A 172 -11.66 4.68 4.22
C LYS A 172 -12.97 4.92 3.50
N GLY A 173 -12.94 5.74 2.45
CA GLY A 173 -14.12 6.16 1.72
C GLY A 173 -15.08 7.02 2.51
N LYS A 174 -16.23 7.25 1.93
CA LYS A 174 -17.32 8.00 2.58
C LYS A 174 -18.03 7.15 3.63
N LYS A 175 -18.49 7.80 4.68
CA LYS A 175 -19.40 7.16 5.64
C LYS A 175 -20.74 6.93 4.97
N PHE A 176 -21.27 5.75 5.06
CA PHE A 176 -22.62 5.40 4.59
C PHE A 176 -23.43 4.82 5.75
N THR A 177 -24.73 5.04 5.71
CA THR A 177 -25.67 4.57 6.75
C THR A 177 -26.36 3.27 6.35
N THR A 178 -26.47 3.01 5.04
CA THR A 178 -27.07 1.80 4.47
C THR A 178 -26.24 1.35 3.28
N TRP A 179 -26.24 0.05 2.99
CA TRP A 179 -25.49 -0.53 1.87
C TRP A 179 -25.90 0.03 0.51
N GLU A 180 -27.15 0.45 0.35
CA GLU A 180 -27.65 1.10 -0.88
C GLU A 180 -26.96 2.41 -1.22
N LYS A 181 -26.36 3.09 -0.20
CA LYS A 181 -25.62 4.33 -0.37
C LYS A 181 -24.11 4.11 -0.53
N TYR A 182 -23.69 2.86 -0.51
CA TYR A 182 -22.29 2.52 -0.71
C TYR A 182 -21.94 2.59 -2.20
N ASP A 183 -20.98 3.47 -2.55
CA ASP A 183 -20.57 3.70 -3.94
C ASP A 183 -19.42 2.80 -4.40
N GLY A 184 -18.90 1.94 -3.53
CA GLY A 184 -17.80 1.03 -3.85
C GLY A 184 -16.45 1.71 -4.14
N SER A 185 -16.35 3.03 -3.96
CA SER A 185 -15.16 3.81 -4.35
C SER A 185 -14.00 3.75 -3.37
N ASP A 186 -14.15 3.05 -2.26
CA ASP A 186 -13.10 2.85 -1.24
C ASP A 186 -12.46 1.45 -1.33
N LEU A 187 -11.41 1.22 -0.50
CA LEU A 187 -10.66 -0.03 -0.49
C LEU A 187 -11.53 -1.30 -0.35
N ARG A 188 -12.69 -1.20 0.32
CA ARG A 188 -13.60 -2.33 0.52
C ARG A 188 -14.35 -2.71 -0.76
N GLY A 189 -14.51 -1.75 -1.67
CA GLY A 189 -15.19 -1.96 -2.95
C GLY A 189 -14.26 -2.20 -4.14
N TRP A 190 -12.94 -2.24 -3.93
CA TRP A 190 -11.96 -2.43 -4.99
C TRP A 190 -11.70 -3.91 -5.28
N TRP A 191 -12.74 -4.65 -5.44
CA TRP A 191 -12.69 -6.06 -5.85
C TRP A 191 -13.77 -6.31 -6.89
N ASP A 192 -13.52 -7.24 -7.78
CA ASP A 192 -14.41 -7.69 -8.86
C ASP A 192 -14.94 -9.09 -8.55
#